data_c60ef30101132b2f9d03efc8020e0af6
#
_entry.id   c60ef30101132b2f9d03efc8020e0af6
#
_cell.length_a   1.000
_cell.length_b   1.000
_cell.length_c   1.000
_cell.angle_alpha   90.00
_cell.angle_beta   90.00
_cell.angle_gamma   90.00
#
_symmetry.space_group_name_H-M   'P 1'
#
loop_
_entity.id
_entity.type
_entity.pdbx_description
1 polymer ?
#
loop_
_entity_poly.entity_id
_entity_poly.type
_entity_poly.pdbx_seq_one_letter_code
_entity_poly.pdbx_strand_id
1 'polypeptide(L)'
;MKKIITLFFMFITLAFATPTGDLKDFTEMVSIRSLETGIFLSAFRDTSKDPIDQNWNIKEIVLSDELKQKDKLANELPFGYVQFTNPKESDLCLAILEDGTFGAKSCQDDLKDGKLETVFSIMPTTTSAVQIRSLVLESDECIVTFFNPNIPIQKRFGIAPCTLDPIFFAEVNELMIITPPLT
;
A
#
# COMPACT_ATOMS: atom_id res chain seq x y z
N MET A 1 31.46 -68.25 15.21
CA MET A 1 31.87 -66.84 14.83
C MET A 1 30.64 -66.08 14.42
N LYS A 2 30.13 -65.24 15.32
CA LYS A 2 28.94 -64.40 15.06
C LYS A 2 29.40 -63.05 14.53
N LYS A 3 29.04 -62.68 13.28
CA LYS A 3 29.29 -61.38 12.71
C LYS A 3 28.24 -60.41 13.21
N ILE A 4 28.61 -59.40 13.98
CA ILE A 4 27.77 -58.30 14.42
C ILE A 4 27.84 -57.26 13.32
N ILE A 5 26.70 -57.05 12.63
CA ILE A 5 26.53 -55.97 11.67
C ILE A 5 26.02 -54.76 12.45
N THR A 6 26.89 -53.76 12.66
CA THR A 6 26.52 -52.48 13.27
C THR A 6 25.92 -51.59 12.20
N LEU A 7 24.61 -51.40 12.29
CA LEU A 7 23.86 -50.49 11.38
C LEU A 7 24.06 -49.07 11.91
N PHE A 8 24.82 -48.26 11.18
CA PHE A 8 25.02 -46.85 11.49
C PHE A 8 23.83 -46.05 10.91
N PHE A 9 22.86 -45.71 11.75
CA PHE A 9 21.79 -44.79 11.40
C PHE A 9 22.34 -43.37 11.41
N MET A 10 22.60 -42.84 10.21
CA MET A 10 23.01 -41.46 10.02
C MET A 10 21.71 -40.62 10.05
N PHE A 11 21.41 -40.00 11.19
CA PHE A 11 20.36 -39.02 11.33
C PHE A 11 20.77 -37.76 10.55
N ILE A 12 20.20 -37.60 9.34
CA ILE A 12 20.23 -36.34 8.61
C ILE A 12 19.19 -35.43 9.27
N THR A 13 19.63 -34.58 10.18
CA THR A 13 18.83 -33.45 10.65
C THR A 13 18.73 -32.45 9.52
N LEU A 14 17.61 -32.47 8.79
CA LEU A 14 17.21 -31.36 7.92
C LEU A 14 16.97 -30.15 8.82
N ALA A 15 17.99 -29.29 8.95
CA ALA A 15 17.79 -27.94 9.46
C ALA A 15 16.92 -27.21 8.47
N PHE A 16 15.61 -27.14 8.75
CA PHE A 16 14.76 -26.12 8.13
C PHE A 16 15.28 -24.78 8.62
N ALA A 17 16.07 -24.11 7.80
CA ALA A 17 16.33 -22.70 7.98
C ALA A 17 14.96 -22.00 7.88
N THR A 18 14.38 -21.69 9.04
CA THR A 18 13.32 -20.69 9.07
C THR A 18 13.94 -19.44 8.48
N PRO A 19 13.34 -18.82 7.45
CA PRO A 19 13.78 -17.51 7.00
C PRO A 19 13.54 -16.55 8.16
N THR A 20 14.52 -16.43 9.04
CA THR A 20 14.53 -15.37 10.05
C THR A 20 14.78 -14.10 9.30
N GLY A 21 13.66 -13.45 9.03
CA GLY A 21 13.48 -12.22 8.35
C GLY A 21 14.61 -11.21 8.46
N ASP A 22 15.28 -11.05 7.34
CA ASP A 22 15.91 -9.79 6.94
C ASP A 22 14.87 -8.68 6.69
N LEU A 23 13.60 -8.94 7.00
CA LEU A 23 12.52 -7.96 6.92
C LEU A 23 12.58 -6.89 8.02
N LYS A 24 13.50 -7.02 8.99
CA LYS A 24 13.73 -5.98 10.01
C LYS A 24 14.46 -4.74 9.47
N ASP A 25 15.04 -4.81 8.29
CA ASP A 25 15.71 -3.67 7.64
C ASP A 25 14.77 -2.78 6.82
N PHE A 26 13.50 -3.16 6.68
CA PHE A 26 12.50 -2.25 6.13
C PHE A 26 12.17 -1.19 7.18
N THR A 27 12.44 0.06 6.85
CA THR A 27 11.92 1.18 7.63
C THR A 27 10.40 1.09 7.56
N GLU A 28 9.74 0.97 8.71
CA GLU A 28 8.27 0.92 8.81
C GLU A 28 7.65 2.18 8.22
N MET A 29 8.43 3.25 8.13
CA MET A 29 8.01 4.55 7.66
C MET A 29 8.58 4.83 6.26
N VAL A 30 7.70 5.27 5.38
CA VAL A 30 8.00 5.60 3.98
C VAL A 30 7.37 6.92 3.59
N SER A 31 7.81 7.50 2.49
CA SER A 31 7.06 8.54 1.78
C SER A 31 6.59 8.02 0.42
N ILE A 32 5.46 8.53 -0.06
CA ILE A 32 4.85 8.16 -1.33
C ILE A 32 4.92 9.38 -2.23
N ARG A 33 5.49 9.21 -3.41
CA ARG A 33 5.75 10.32 -4.34
C ARG A 33 5.22 10.00 -5.73
N SER A 34 4.56 10.95 -6.37
CA SER A 34 4.19 10.84 -7.78
C SER A 34 5.44 10.75 -8.66
N LEU A 35 5.45 9.81 -9.59
CA LEU A 35 6.53 9.69 -10.58
C LEU A 35 6.52 10.88 -11.56
N GLU A 36 5.33 11.38 -11.94
CA GLU A 36 5.18 12.48 -12.88
C GLU A 36 5.66 13.82 -12.31
N THR A 37 5.17 14.16 -11.12
CA THR A 37 5.33 15.52 -10.57
C THR A 37 6.38 15.62 -9.48
N GLY A 38 6.79 14.49 -8.90
CA GLY A 38 7.70 14.43 -7.76
C GLY A 38 7.10 14.88 -6.43
N ILE A 39 5.82 15.29 -6.38
CA ILE A 39 5.15 15.71 -5.14
C ILE A 39 4.84 14.51 -4.25
N PHE A 40 4.88 14.75 -2.94
CA PHE A 40 4.62 13.75 -1.93
C PHE A 40 3.14 13.71 -1.58
N LEU A 41 2.61 12.51 -1.41
CA LEU A 41 1.25 12.28 -0.98
C LEU A 41 1.09 12.65 0.49
N SER A 42 0.12 13.52 0.78
CA SER A 42 -0.25 13.94 2.12
C SER A 42 -1.76 13.86 2.28
N ALA A 43 -2.23 13.47 3.47
CA ALA A 43 -3.65 13.47 3.81
C ALA A 43 -4.25 14.89 3.77
N PHE A 44 -3.44 15.87 4.10
CA PHE A 44 -3.90 17.25 4.30
C PHE A 44 -3.64 18.09 3.07
N ARG A 45 -3.85 17.78 1.92
CA ARG A 45 -3.74 18.61 0.68
C ARG A 45 -3.03 19.98 0.83
N ASP A 46 -2.74 20.39 2.05
CA ASP A 46 -1.86 21.48 2.38
C ASP A 46 -0.49 20.90 2.67
N THR A 47 0.51 21.43 2.02
CA THR A 47 1.89 21.15 2.38
C THR A 47 2.04 21.55 3.83
N SER A 48 1.94 20.60 4.71
CA SER A 48 2.47 20.76 6.05
C SER A 48 3.91 21.25 5.89
N LYS A 49 4.30 22.21 6.68
CA LYS A 49 5.69 22.65 6.74
C LYS A 49 6.58 21.59 7.40
N ASP A 50 5.96 20.57 7.98
CA ASP A 50 6.63 19.45 8.64
C ASP A 50 6.70 18.27 7.68
N PRO A 51 7.91 17.90 7.20
CA PRO A 51 8.06 16.74 6.30
C PRO A 51 7.46 15.44 6.83
N ILE A 52 7.39 15.28 8.16
CA ILE A 52 6.88 14.07 8.78
C ILE A 52 5.40 13.81 8.45
N ASP A 53 4.62 14.85 8.14
CA ASP A 53 3.22 14.72 7.73
C ASP A 53 3.06 14.21 6.29
N GLN A 54 4.14 14.01 5.58
CA GLN A 54 4.22 13.39 4.26
C GLN A 54 4.80 11.97 4.33
N ASN A 55 5.04 11.47 5.53
CA ASN A 55 5.49 10.12 5.77
C ASN A 55 4.31 9.24 6.25
N TRP A 56 4.40 7.97 5.95
CA TRP A 56 3.38 6.97 6.25
C TRP A 56 4.00 5.69 6.77
N ASN A 57 3.37 5.08 7.76
CA ASN A 57 3.64 3.68 8.05
C ASN A 57 2.69 2.83 7.18
N ILE A 58 3.22 1.83 6.50
CA ILE A 58 2.41 0.87 5.75
C ILE A 58 2.00 -0.24 6.72
N LYS A 59 0.71 -0.35 6.97
CA LYS A 59 0.12 -1.38 7.81
C LYS A 59 -0.63 -2.38 6.95
N GLU A 60 -0.13 -3.59 6.86
CA GLU A 60 -0.84 -4.69 6.22
C GLU A 60 -2.08 -5.08 7.04
N ILE A 61 -3.20 -5.30 6.37
CA ILE A 61 -4.47 -5.67 7.01
C ILE A 61 -5.10 -6.87 6.32
N VAL A 62 -5.86 -7.63 7.09
CA VAL A 62 -6.70 -8.72 6.58
C VAL A 62 -8.15 -8.29 6.71
N LEU A 63 -8.85 -8.17 5.60
CA LEU A 63 -10.27 -7.88 5.59
C LEU A 63 -11.07 -9.13 5.98
N SER A 64 -12.17 -8.94 6.72
CA SER A 64 -13.16 -9.99 6.91
C SER A 64 -13.78 -10.39 5.56
N ASP A 65 -14.33 -11.58 5.48
CA ASP A 65 -14.96 -12.05 4.24
C ASP A 65 -16.09 -11.12 3.78
N GLU A 66 -16.82 -10.52 4.73
CA GLU A 66 -17.87 -9.55 4.47
C GLU A 66 -17.32 -8.27 3.82
N LEU A 67 -16.22 -7.72 4.36
CA LEU A 67 -15.59 -6.53 3.80
C LEU A 67 -14.91 -6.83 2.46
N LYS A 68 -14.32 -8.01 2.32
CA LYS A 68 -13.69 -8.43 1.08
C LYS A 68 -14.68 -8.57 -0.08
N GLN A 69 -15.94 -8.92 0.20
CA GLN A 69 -16.99 -8.97 -0.83
C GLN A 69 -17.33 -7.59 -1.43
N LYS A 70 -16.98 -6.50 -0.76
CA LYS A 70 -17.14 -5.15 -1.29
C LYS A 70 -16.08 -4.80 -2.34
N ASP A 71 -14.95 -5.49 -2.34
CA ASP A 71 -13.93 -5.34 -3.37
C ASP A 71 -14.32 -6.16 -4.60
N LYS A 72 -14.78 -5.49 -5.64
CA LYS A 72 -15.20 -6.12 -6.90
C LYS A 72 -14.07 -6.86 -7.61
N LEU A 73 -12.82 -6.48 -7.33
CA LEU A 73 -11.62 -7.04 -7.96
C LEU A 73 -10.88 -8.04 -7.05
N ALA A 74 -11.44 -8.40 -5.89
CA ALA A 74 -10.79 -9.29 -4.92
C ALA A 74 -10.37 -10.65 -5.50
N ASN A 75 -11.06 -11.15 -6.52
CA ASN A 75 -10.75 -12.43 -7.17
C ASN A 75 -9.84 -12.29 -8.39
N GLU A 76 -9.68 -11.08 -8.90
CA GLU A 76 -8.87 -10.80 -10.10
C GLU A 76 -7.48 -10.31 -9.74
N LEU A 77 -7.38 -9.56 -8.63
CA LEU A 77 -6.13 -8.97 -8.16
C LEU A 77 -5.63 -9.69 -6.91
N PRO A 78 -4.52 -10.43 -7.00
CA PRO A 78 -3.98 -11.23 -5.88
C PRO A 78 -3.20 -10.40 -4.85
N PHE A 79 -3.34 -9.07 -4.87
CA PHE A 79 -2.61 -8.17 -3.99
C PHE A 79 -3.32 -8.04 -2.63
N GLY A 80 -2.52 -7.90 -1.57
CA GLY A 80 -3.03 -7.68 -0.23
C GLY A 80 -3.61 -6.28 -0.03
N TYR A 81 -4.12 -6.04 1.18
CA TYR A 81 -4.68 -4.76 1.58
C TYR A 81 -3.79 -4.08 2.60
N VAL A 82 -3.68 -2.78 2.50
CA VAL A 82 -2.89 -1.94 3.40
C VAL A 82 -3.67 -0.72 3.85
N GLN A 83 -3.27 -0.18 4.98
CA GLN A 83 -3.61 1.17 5.44
C GLN A 83 -2.32 1.98 5.54
N PHE A 84 -2.37 3.25 5.17
CA PHE A 84 -1.28 4.21 5.34
C PHE A 84 -1.56 5.00 6.62
N THR A 85 -0.87 4.66 7.71
CA THR A 85 -1.10 5.27 9.04
C THR A 85 -0.15 6.43 9.25
N ASN A 86 -0.62 7.46 9.95
CA ASN A 86 0.21 8.60 10.31
C ASN A 86 1.29 8.18 11.34
N PRO A 87 2.57 8.56 11.16
CA PRO A 87 3.64 8.17 12.08
C PRO A 87 3.47 8.70 13.52
N LYS A 88 2.78 9.83 13.69
CA LYS A 88 2.54 10.46 14.99
C LYS A 88 1.28 9.91 15.67
N GLU A 89 0.31 9.45 14.89
CA GLU A 89 -0.99 9.02 15.36
C GLU A 89 -1.42 7.73 14.64
N SER A 90 -1.21 6.61 15.31
CA SER A 90 -1.31 5.27 14.70
C SER A 90 -2.73 4.86 14.27
N ASP A 91 -3.78 5.53 14.76
CA ASP A 91 -5.16 5.32 14.33
C ASP A 91 -5.64 6.38 13.33
N LEU A 92 -4.77 7.26 12.87
CA LEU A 92 -5.06 8.22 11.82
C LEU A 92 -4.52 7.71 10.48
N CYS A 93 -5.42 7.36 9.57
CA CYS A 93 -5.09 6.84 8.24
C CYS A 93 -5.33 7.88 7.15
N LEU A 94 -4.51 7.82 6.09
CA LEU A 94 -4.89 8.40 4.80
C LEU A 94 -6.24 7.84 4.40
N ALA A 95 -7.13 8.70 3.94
CA ALA A 95 -8.45 8.31 3.45
C ALA A 95 -8.74 8.96 2.09
N ILE A 96 -9.45 8.22 1.25
CA ILE A 96 -10.17 8.77 0.10
C ILE A 96 -11.65 8.61 0.43
N LEU A 97 -12.34 9.73 0.56
CA LEU A 97 -13.74 9.75 0.93
C LEU A 97 -14.64 9.39 -0.25
N GLU A 98 -15.90 9.05 0.02
CA GLU A 98 -16.89 8.68 -0.99
C GLU A 98 -17.09 9.75 -2.11
N ASP A 99 -16.72 10.99 -1.84
CA ASP A 99 -16.74 12.08 -2.85
C ASP A 99 -15.42 12.21 -3.65
N GLY A 100 -14.46 11.27 -3.46
CA GLY A 100 -13.16 11.28 -4.10
C GLY A 100 -12.16 12.27 -3.49
N THR A 101 -12.50 12.93 -2.39
CA THR A 101 -11.57 13.86 -1.72
C THR A 101 -10.60 13.12 -0.81
N PHE A 102 -9.35 13.64 -0.73
CA PHE A 102 -8.35 13.11 0.17
C PHE A 102 -8.51 13.73 1.57
N GLY A 103 -8.33 12.90 2.58
CA GLY A 103 -8.44 13.30 3.97
C GLY A 103 -7.72 12.33 4.90
N ALA A 104 -8.02 12.45 6.19
CA ALA A 104 -7.58 11.53 7.21
C ALA A 104 -8.77 11.08 8.05
N LYS A 105 -8.76 9.81 8.46
CA LYS A 105 -9.85 9.18 9.21
C LYS A 105 -9.28 8.15 10.18
N SER A 106 -10.03 7.82 11.25
CA SER A 106 -9.68 6.67 12.10
C SER A 106 -9.65 5.40 11.27
N CYS A 107 -8.53 4.71 11.32
CA CYS A 107 -8.32 3.45 10.61
C CYS A 107 -9.29 2.37 11.08
N GLN A 108 -9.53 2.31 12.39
CA GLN A 108 -10.38 1.29 13.02
C GLN A 108 -11.86 1.56 12.78
N ASP A 109 -12.30 2.81 12.93
CA ASP A 109 -13.70 3.17 12.71
C ASP A 109 -14.13 2.94 11.27
N ASP A 110 -13.26 3.23 10.30
CA ASP A 110 -13.53 2.99 8.89
C ASP A 110 -13.76 1.50 8.59
N LEU A 111 -12.93 0.61 9.12
CA LEU A 111 -13.11 -0.83 8.98
C LEU A 111 -14.38 -1.32 9.67
N LYS A 112 -14.71 -0.76 10.83
CA LYS A 112 -15.92 -1.09 11.60
C LYS A 112 -17.19 -0.63 10.88
N ASP A 113 -17.16 0.56 10.31
CA ASP A 113 -18.25 1.12 9.52
C ASP A 113 -18.34 0.46 8.12
N GLY A 114 -17.26 -0.18 7.69
CA GLY A 114 -17.17 -0.90 6.43
C GLY A 114 -17.21 -0.01 5.20
N LYS A 115 -16.75 1.23 5.32
CA LYS A 115 -16.69 2.18 4.19
C LYS A 115 -15.48 1.97 3.29
N LEU A 116 -14.40 1.40 3.84
CA LEU A 116 -13.13 1.09 3.15
C LEU A 116 -12.41 2.33 2.58
N GLU A 117 -12.71 3.51 3.12
CA GLU A 117 -12.12 4.79 2.72
C GLU A 117 -10.62 4.88 3.03
N THR A 118 -10.15 4.10 4.02
CA THR A 118 -8.74 4.02 4.42
C THR A 118 -8.00 2.80 3.88
N VAL A 119 -8.66 2.00 3.05
CA VAL A 119 -8.14 0.73 2.57
C VAL A 119 -7.62 0.86 1.14
N PHE A 120 -6.39 0.41 0.95
CA PHE A 120 -5.69 0.47 -0.33
C PHE A 120 -5.10 -0.89 -0.69
N SER A 121 -4.77 -1.05 -1.96
CA SER A 121 -3.98 -2.16 -2.48
C SER A 121 -2.81 -1.61 -3.30
N ILE A 122 -1.59 -2.07 -3.01
CA ILE A 122 -0.39 -1.66 -3.74
C ILE A 122 -0.18 -2.67 -4.87
N MET A 123 -0.27 -2.19 -6.10
CA MET A 123 -0.11 -3.00 -7.30
C MET A 123 1.26 -2.72 -7.93
N PRO A 124 2.18 -3.69 -7.92
CA PRO A 124 3.49 -3.52 -8.55
C PRO A 124 3.33 -3.42 -10.07
N THR A 125 4.15 -2.57 -10.68
CA THR A 125 4.28 -2.50 -12.14
C THR A 125 5.57 -3.20 -12.59
N THR A 126 5.82 -3.24 -13.88
CA THR A 126 7.07 -3.78 -14.45
C THR A 126 8.31 -2.93 -14.15
N THR A 127 8.11 -1.76 -13.55
CA THR A 127 9.17 -0.85 -13.10
C THR A 127 9.27 -0.86 -11.57
N SER A 128 10.07 0.01 -10.99
CA SER A 128 10.11 0.22 -9.54
C SER A 128 8.94 1.05 -9.01
N ALA A 129 8.04 1.50 -9.88
CA ALA A 129 6.84 2.24 -9.51
C ALA A 129 5.69 1.27 -9.19
N VAL A 130 4.68 1.81 -8.52
CA VAL A 130 3.46 1.10 -8.15
C VAL A 130 2.24 1.92 -8.55
N GLN A 131 1.11 1.27 -8.78
CA GLN A 131 -0.19 1.88 -8.70
C GLN A 131 -0.75 1.65 -7.29
N ILE A 132 -1.44 2.63 -6.74
CA ILE A 132 -2.09 2.52 -5.42
C ILE A 132 -3.59 2.61 -5.65
N ARG A 133 -4.24 1.47 -5.57
CA ARG A 133 -5.68 1.31 -5.74
C ARG A 133 -6.40 1.61 -4.43
N SER A 134 -7.46 2.39 -4.47
CA SER A 134 -8.40 2.62 -3.37
C SER A 134 -9.54 1.60 -3.43
N LEU A 135 -10.07 1.20 -2.26
CA LEU A 135 -11.23 0.32 -2.19
C LEU A 135 -12.55 1.07 -2.03
N VAL A 136 -12.51 2.38 -1.91
CA VAL A 136 -13.71 3.22 -1.90
C VAL A 136 -14.36 3.26 -3.30
N LEU A 137 -15.62 3.65 -3.38
CA LEU A 137 -16.40 3.77 -4.62
C LEU A 137 -16.52 2.42 -5.36
N GLU A 138 -16.02 2.35 -6.60
CA GLU A 138 -16.12 1.16 -7.45
C GLU A 138 -14.98 0.16 -7.23
N SER A 139 -14.03 0.46 -6.33
CA SER A 139 -12.80 -0.30 -6.04
C SER A 139 -11.86 -0.56 -7.22
N ASP A 140 -12.01 0.17 -8.29
CA ASP A 140 -11.16 0.13 -9.48
C ASP A 140 -10.39 1.44 -9.72
N GLU A 141 -10.48 2.41 -8.80
CA GLU A 141 -9.77 3.67 -8.90
C GLU A 141 -8.40 3.63 -8.23
N CYS A 142 -7.44 4.25 -8.90
CA CYS A 142 -6.08 4.47 -8.43
C CYS A 142 -5.82 5.92 -8.07
N ILE A 143 -4.89 6.14 -7.17
CA ILE A 143 -4.35 7.48 -6.88
C ILE A 143 -3.58 7.95 -8.10
N VAL A 144 -3.94 9.13 -8.59
CA VAL A 144 -3.30 9.78 -9.76
C VAL A 144 -2.91 11.21 -9.43
N THR A 145 -2.01 11.77 -10.25
CA THR A 145 -1.83 13.22 -10.31
C THR A 145 -2.49 13.78 -11.57
N PHE A 146 -2.92 15.02 -11.51
CA PHE A 146 -3.53 15.69 -12.66
C PHE A 146 -2.96 17.08 -12.88
N PHE A 147 -2.93 17.50 -14.13
CA PHE A 147 -2.49 18.83 -14.49
C PHE A 147 -3.64 19.82 -14.41
N ASN A 148 -3.53 20.81 -13.53
CA ASN A 148 -4.40 21.96 -13.49
C ASN A 148 -3.61 23.20 -13.04
N PRO A 149 -3.35 24.19 -13.94
CA PRO A 149 -2.55 25.35 -13.61
C PRO A 149 -3.17 26.25 -12.53
N ASN A 150 -4.48 26.14 -12.29
CA ASN A 150 -5.20 26.92 -11.29
C ASN A 150 -5.17 26.27 -9.88
N ILE A 151 -4.64 25.05 -9.77
CA ILE A 151 -4.55 24.34 -8.51
C ILE A 151 -3.08 24.24 -8.11
N PRO A 152 -2.70 24.58 -6.86
CA PRO A 152 -1.34 24.37 -6.37
C PRO A 152 -0.90 22.92 -6.60
N ILE A 153 0.36 22.72 -7.02
CA ILE A 153 0.87 21.42 -7.43
C ILE A 153 0.68 20.35 -6.33
N GLN A 154 0.80 20.73 -5.08
CA GLN A 154 0.66 19.85 -3.92
C GLN A 154 -0.78 19.32 -3.72
N LYS A 155 -1.75 20.00 -4.34
CA LYS A 155 -3.18 19.62 -4.28
C LYS A 155 -3.64 18.84 -5.50
N ARG A 156 -2.73 18.45 -6.39
CA ARG A 156 -3.06 17.79 -7.68
C ARG A 156 -3.08 16.28 -7.58
N PHE A 157 -3.37 15.72 -6.42
CA PHE A 157 -3.75 14.32 -6.30
C PHE A 157 -5.25 14.16 -6.48
N GLY A 158 -5.63 13.13 -7.18
CA GLY A 158 -7.00 12.72 -7.46
C GLY A 158 -7.09 11.20 -7.56
N ILE A 159 -8.23 10.73 -8.02
CA ILE A 159 -8.47 9.32 -8.35
C ILE A 159 -8.94 9.21 -9.79
N ALA A 160 -8.58 8.13 -10.45
CA ALA A 160 -9.03 7.75 -11.78
C ALA A 160 -9.04 6.22 -11.89
N PRO A 161 -9.77 5.63 -12.86
CA PRO A 161 -9.71 4.20 -13.09
C PRO A 161 -8.27 3.71 -13.23
N CYS A 162 -7.93 2.60 -12.55
CA CYS A 162 -6.61 2.00 -12.65
C CYS A 162 -6.37 1.40 -14.04
N THR A 163 -5.16 1.45 -14.55
CA THR A 163 -4.77 0.68 -15.74
C THR A 163 -4.50 -0.77 -15.33
N LEU A 164 -5.51 -1.64 -15.45
CA LEU A 164 -5.46 -3.03 -15.02
C LEU A 164 -5.12 -4.01 -16.16
N ASP A 165 -5.35 -3.62 -17.40
CA ASP A 165 -5.08 -4.46 -18.55
C ASP A 165 -3.56 -4.48 -18.83
N PRO A 166 -2.91 -5.66 -18.83
CA PRO A 166 -1.48 -5.78 -19.07
C PRO A 166 -1.03 -5.38 -20.48
N ILE A 167 -1.96 -5.20 -21.41
CA ILE A 167 -1.69 -4.74 -22.77
C ILE A 167 -1.49 -3.21 -22.79
N PHE A 168 -2.07 -2.48 -21.85
CA PHE A 168 -1.92 -1.05 -21.74
C PHE A 168 -0.82 -0.69 -20.74
N PHE A 169 -0.03 0.32 -21.10
CA PHE A 169 0.93 0.89 -20.15
C PHE A 169 0.21 1.88 -19.25
N ALA A 170 0.43 1.76 -17.95
CA ALA A 170 -0.02 2.77 -17.01
C ALA A 170 0.59 4.14 -17.37
N GLU A 171 -0.23 5.18 -17.35
CA GLU A 171 0.26 6.54 -17.57
C GLU A 171 1.14 6.99 -16.41
N VAL A 172 2.10 7.89 -16.68
CA VAL A 172 3.07 8.33 -15.66
C VAL A 172 2.40 8.98 -14.44
N ASN A 173 1.24 9.63 -14.66
CA ASN A 173 0.44 10.27 -13.60
C ASN A 173 -0.24 9.27 -12.65
N GLU A 174 -0.38 7.99 -13.03
CA GLU A 174 -0.90 6.90 -12.21
C GLU A 174 0.21 6.21 -11.39
N LEU A 175 1.47 6.53 -11.65
CA LEU A 175 2.59 5.85 -11.06
C LEU A 175 3.12 6.58 -9.83
N MET A 176 3.23 5.81 -8.75
CA MET A 176 3.80 6.26 -7.47
C MET A 176 5.11 5.55 -7.18
N ILE A 177 6.00 6.22 -6.48
CA ILE A 177 7.24 5.64 -5.97
C ILE A 177 7.17 5.66 -4.44
N ILE A 178 7.41 4.51 -3.83
CA ILE A 178 7.61 4.40 -2.39
C ILE A 178 9.09 4.65 -2.12
N THR A 179 9.40 5.65 -1.33
CA THR A 179 10.76 6.09 -1.04
C THR A 179 11.01 6.11 0.47
N PRO A 180 12.29 6.16 0.92
CA PRO A 180 12.61 6.38 2.32
C PRO A 180 11.89 7.62 2.87
N PRO A 181 11.68 7.67 4.20
CA PRO A 181 10.97 8.79 4.82
C PRO A 181 11.71 10.10 4.63
N LEU A 182 10.94 11.18 4.58
CA LEU A 182 11.46 12.53 4.64
C LEU A 182 11.94 12.83 6.07
N THR A 183 13.10 13.44 6.19
CA THR A 183 13.74 13.83 7.46
C THR A 183 13.81 15.34 7.61
#